data_8d472f7d9d19542bb74f31c67845c93c
#
_entry.id   8d472f7d9d19542bb74f31c67845c93c
#
_cell.length_a   1.000
_cell.length_b   1.000
_cell.length_c   1.000
_cell.angle_alpha   90.00
_cell.angle_beta   90.00
_cell.angle_gamma   90.00
#
_symmetry.space_group_name_H-M   'P 1'
#
loop_
_entity.id
_entity.type
_entity.pdbx_description
1 polymer ?
#
loop_
_entity_poly.entity_id
_entity_poly.type
_entity_poly.pdbx_seq_one_letter_code
_entity_poly.pdbx_strand_id
1 'polypeptide(L)'
;MSASTTHESIFTLEATQLKFGEGAVDELGWELQRLGLKRLMLVADPVLRDFGVTERVLKQIESAGASVVLYEDIAVEPTIESFQKASGFAKAQDVDGFIGLGGGSTIDTAKVSNLIKVHGGEIMDYVNPPIGEGRKPASPLMPLIAIPTTSGSGSEATTVAILDIPDLKVKTGISHRFMRPTLAIVDPALARTTPGAVTASAGLDVVCHAAESYISKPFDTRDRPANPGERPPYQGANPIADIWSMKALEFGGQFLARAVRDGNDLEARGTMMLGATMAGIGFGTAGVHIPHSCAYPIAGLKHAYTPAGYCTNHAFVPHGFSVIVTAPAAFRFTYDAAPEKHIRAAELLTGAPVADPGPESLPDALIALMKEVGAPSGIADLGYGEEDIPDIIDGALKQQRLLVLAPKAPERADLESILRQSLSNW
;
A
#
# COMPACT_ATOMS: atom_id res chain seq x y z
N MET A 1 -25.03 34.49 -14.83
CA MET A 1 -24.93 33.55 -13.70
C MET A 1 -24.38 32.24 -14.29
N SER A 2 -23.13 31.94 -14.05
CA SER A 2 -22.54 30.65 -14.47
C SER A 2 -23.28 29.53 -13.76
N ALA A 3 -23.81 28.56 -14.52
CA ALA A 3 -24.35 27.34 -13.94
C ALA A 3 -23.28 26.73 -13.02
N SER A 4 -23.61 26.56 -11.76
CA SER A 4 -22.78 25.83 -10.80
C SER A 4 -22.59 24.44 -11.36
N THR A 5 -21.38 24.15 -11.87
CA THR A 5 -21.03 22.78 -12.23
C THR A 5 -21.04 21.97 -10.94
N THR A 6 -21.93 20.98 -10.87
CA THR A 6 -22.03 20.06 -9.72
C THR A 6 -20.80 19.16 -9.61
N HIS A 7 -20.04 19.01 -10.70
CA HIS A 7 -18.85 18.17 -10.78
C HIS A 7 -17.56 18.87 -10.30
N GLU A 8 -16.69 18.10 -9.71
CA GLU A 8 -15.35 18.54 -9.29
C GLU A 8 -14.50 18.91 -10.50
N SER A 9 -13.70 19.95 -10.36
CA SER A 9 -12.74 20.39 -11.38
C SER A 9 -11.33 20.55 -10.84
N ILE A 10 -11.12 20.19 -9.57
CA ILE A 10 -9.86 20.35 -8.86
C ILE A 10 -9.49 19.02 -8.23
N PHE A 11 -8.25 18.60 -8.43
CA PHE A 11 -7.61 17.57 -7.61
C PHE A 11 -6.45 18.17 -6.82
N THR A 12 -6.09 17.53 -5.72
CA THR A 12 -4.92 17.89 -4.92
C THR A 12 -3.97 16.71 -4.89
N LEU A 13 -2.70 16.95 -5.14
CA LEU A 13 -1.65 15.96 -5.01
C LEU A 13 -0.60 16.48 -4.03
N GLU A 14 -0.32 15.67 -3.03
CA GLU A 14 0.77 15.90 -2.09
C GLU A 14 1.70 14.68 -2.15
N ALA A 15 3.00 14.91 -2.27
CA ALA A 15 3.99 13.85 -2.29
C ALA A 15 4.92 13.96 -1.08
N THR A 16 5.35 12.84 -0.56
CA THR A 16 6.44 12.74 0.42
C THR A 16 7.73 13.22 -0.23
N GLN A 17 8.57 13.95 0.50
CA GLN A 17 9.95 14.22 0.04
C GLN A 17 10.66 12.88 -0.14
N LEU A 18 11.33 12.69 -1.25
CA LEU A 18 11.99 11.42 -1.59
C LEU A 18 13.51 11.61 -1.68
N LYS A 19 14.25 10.75 -0.97
CA LYS A 19 15.67 10.51 -1.18
C LYS A 19 15.82 9.05 -1.65
N PHE A 20 16.36 8.84 -2.84
CA PHE A 20 16.48 7.53 -3.46
C PHE A 20 17.92 7.27 -3.92
N GLY A 21 18.43 6.09 -3.66
CA GLY A 21 19.71 5.61 -4.17
C GLY A 21 20.44 4.70 -3.19
N GLU A 22 21.41 3.92 -3.69
CA GLU A 22 22.25 3.09 -2.86
C GLU A 22 23.08 3.97 -1.91
N GLY A 23 23.03 3.66 -0.61
CA GLY A 23 23.66 4.48 0.43
C GLY A 23 22.81 5.67 0.92
N ALA A 24 21.58 5.83 0.43
CA ALA A 24 20.71 6.94 0.85
C ALA A 24 20.48 6.97 2.38
N VAL A 25 20.47 5.82 3.04
CA VAL A 25 20.31 5.71 4.50
C VAL A 25 21.50 6.29 5.27
N ASP A 26 22.69 6.36 4.68
CA ASP A 26 23.89 6.94 5.32
C ASP A 26 23.80 8.47 5.43
N GLU A 27 22.88 9.09 4.71
CA GLU A 27 22.61 10.52 4.80
C GLU A 27 21.52 10.87 5.84
N LEU A 28 20.99 9.88 6.57
CA LEU A 28 19.96 10.09 7.60
C LEU A 28 20.40 11.14 8.64
N GLY A 29 21.66 11.09 9.08
CA GLY A 29 22.19 12.05 10.06
C GLY A 29 22.08 13.50 9.60
N TRP A 30 22.36 13.78 8.32
CA TRP A 30 22.18 15.08 7.74
C TRP A 30 20.70 15.51 7.69
N GLU A 31 19.78 14.59 7.34
CA GLU A 31 18.35 14.86 7.31
C GLU A 31 17.79 15.17 8.71
N LEU A 32 18.26 14.48 9.74
CA LEU A 32 17.89 14.78 11.13
C LEU A 32 18.27 16.19 11.54
N GLN A 33 19.49 16.62 11.19
CA GLN A 33 19.96 18.00 11.44
C GLN A 33 19.14 19.01 10.65
N ARG A 34 18.86 18.76 9.38
CA ARG A 34 18.03 19.63 8.52
C ARG A 34 16.61 19.80 9.06
N LEU A 35 16.01 18.73 9.60
CA LEU A 35 14.68 18.74 10.19
C LEU A 35 14.68 19.24 11.64
N GLY A 36 15.84 19.44 12.27
CA GLY A 36 15.98 19.88 13.66
C GLY A 36 15.59 18.83 14.68
N LEU A 37 15.61 17.54 14.31
CA LEU A 37 15.19 16.42 15.17
C LEU A 37 16.31 15.96 16.09
N LYS A 38 16.00 15.79 17.38
CA LYS A 38 16.97 15.47 18.42
C LYS A 38 16.58 14.28 19.31
N ARG A 39 15.31 13.95 19.40
CA ARG A 39 14.78 12.87 20.23
C ARG A 39 13.81 12.05 19.41
N LEU A 40 14.22 10.87 19.00
CA LEU A 40 13.52 10.07 18.02
C LEU A 40 12.93 8.81 18.63
N MET A 41 11.78 8.38 18.13
CA MET A 41 11.33 7.00 18.25
C MET A 41 11.63 6.27 16.94
N LEU A 42 12.50 5.27 17.00
CA LEU A 42 12.74 4.35 15.88
C LEU A 42 11.81 3.13 16.06
N VAL A 43 10.90 2.98 15.12
CA VAL A 43 10.04 1.80 14.98
C VAL A 43 10.69 0.93 13.92
N ALA A 44 11.18 -0.25 14.27
CA ALA A 44 11.98 -1.09 13.39
C ALA A 44 11.48 -2.54 13.38
N ASP A 45 11.54 -3.18 12.21
CA ASP A 45 11.30 -4.61 12.10
C ASP A 45 12.48 -5.36 12.76
N PRO A 46 12.22 -6.24 13.76
CA PRO A 46 13.28 -6.91 14.52
C PRO A 46 14.20 -7.76 13.64
N VAL A 47 13.72 -8.32 12.54
CA VAL A 47 14.52 -9.13 11.62
C VAL A 47 15.68 -8.35 11.00
N LEU A 48 15.60 -7.03 10.92
CA LEU A 48 16.64 -6.19 10.33
C LEU A 48 17.91 -6.10 11.17
N ARG A 49 17.85 -6.50 12.46
CA ARG A 49 19.06 -6.65 13.29
C ARG A 49 19.99 -7.72 12.77
N ASP A 50 19.43 -8.86 12.33
CA ASP A 50 20.23 -10.00 11.84
C ASP A 50 21.06 -9.64 10.60
N PHE A 51 20.66 -8.56 9.91
CA PHE A 51 21.33 -8.04 8.73
C PHE A 51 22.14 -6.75 8.99
N GLY A 52 22.22 -6.29 10.25
CA GLY A 52 22.97 -5.10 10.63
C GLY A 52 22.33 -3.77 10.16
N VAL A 53 21.10 -3.82 9.65
CA VAL A 53 20.40 -2.62 9.12
C VAL A 53 19.99 -1.69 10.25
N THR A 54 19.45 -2.24 11.32
CA THR A 54 19.04 -1.44 12.51
C THR A 54 20.24 -0.73 13.10
N GLU A 55 21.37 -1.41 13.26
CA GLU A 55 22.63 -0.85 13.78
C GLU A 55 23.17 0.26 12.89
N ARG A 56 23.08 0.10 11.56
CA ARG A 56 23.48 1.13 10.58
C ARG A 56 22.65 2.41 10.78
N VAL A 57 21.33 2.29 10.96
CA VAL A 57 20.43 3.43 11.21
C VAL A 57 20.72 4.07 12.58
N LEU A 58 20.88 3.27 13.64
CA LEU A 58 21.22 3.76 14.99
C LEU A 58 22.51 4.57 14.97
N LYS A 59 23.54 4.11 14.26
CA LYS A 59 24.81 4.83 14.10
C LYS A 59 24.63 6.19 13.43
N GLN A 60 23.78 6.29 12.41
CA GLN A 60 23.48 7.58 11.76
C GLN A 60 22.77 8.54 12.71
N ILE A 61 21.84 8.04 13.53
CA ILE A 61 21.16 8.87 14.54
C ILE A 61 22.15 9.38 15.59
N GLU A 62 22.99 8.49 16.11
CA GLU A 62 24.03 8.84 17.10
C GLU A 62 25.03 9.86 16.53
N SER A 63 25.49 9.66 15.29
CA SER A 63 26.43 10.58 14.62
C SER A 63 25.86 11.97 14.40
N ALA A 64 24.54 12.11 14.32
CA ALA A 64 23.83 13.39 14.23
C ALA A 64 23.70 14.09 15.60
N GLY A 65 24.10 13.45 16.69
CA GLY A 65 23.94 13.95 18.06
C GLY A 65 22.51 13.84 18.58
N ALA A 66 21.68 13.00 17.97
CA ALA A 66 20.30 12.76 18.38
C ALA A 66 20.21 11.53 19.31
N SER A 67 19.25 11.55 20.24
CA SER A 67 18.88 10.38 21.05
C SER A 67 17.76 9.61 20.41
N VAL A 68 17.69 8.29 20.70
CA VAL A 68 16.68 7.41 20.13
C VAL A 68 16.15 6.44 21.17
N VAL A 69 14.83 6.23 21.14
CA VAL A 69 14.18 5.09 21.78
C VAL A 69 13.73 4.12 20.71
N LEU A 70 14.03 2.85 20.89
CA LEU A 70 13.78 1.81 19.89
C LEU A 70 12.56 0.97 20.28
N TYR A 71 11.70 0.72 19.30
CA TYR A 71 10.53 -0.15 19.42
C TYR A 71 10.54 -1.19 18.31
N GLU A 72 10.51 -2.47 18.68
CA GLU A 72 10.63 -3.62 17.78
C GLU A 72 9.52 -4.67 17.94
N ASP A 73 8.52 -4.42 18.79
CA ASP A 73 7.37 -5.33 18.93
C ASP A 73 6.37 -5.10 17.79
N ILE A 74 6.78 -5.47 16.57
CA ILE A 74 6.04 -5.26 15.33
C ILE A 74 5.26 -6.50 14.97
N ALA A 75 3.96 -6.34 14.72
CA ALA A 75 3.15 -7.38 14.09
C ALA A 75 3.20 -7.23 12.56
N VAL A 76 3.52 -8.31 11.85
CA VAL A 76 3.20 -8.43 10.42
C VAL A 76 1.68 -8.47 10.33
N GLU A 77 1.08 -7.64 9.46
CA GLU A 77 -0.36 -7.38 9.45
C GLU A 77 -0.83 -6.79 10.80
N PRO A 78 -0.60 -5.49 11.05
CA PRO A 78 -0.87 -4.89 12.35
C PRO A 78 -2.32 -5.01 12.79
N THR A 79 -2.52 -5.27 14.07
CA THR A 79 -3.85 -5.32 14.71
C THR A 79 -4.08 -4.08 15.58
N ILE A 80 -5.33 -3.89 16.03
CA ILE A 80 -5.64 -2.85 17.04
C ILE A 80 -4.72 -2.98 18.25
N GLU A 81 -4.52 -4.20 18.75
CA GLU A 81 -3.70 -4.46 19.93
C GLU A 81 -2.23 -4.08 19.69
N SER A 82 -1.66 -4.45 18.54
CA SER A 82 -0.27 -4.10 18.21
C SER A 82 -0.08 -2.58 18.10
N PHE A 83 -1.03 -1.88 17.48
CA PHE A 83 -1.03 -0.42 17.42
C PHE A 83 -1.20 0.23 18.80
N GLN A 84 -2.05 -0.33 19.66
CA GLN A 84 -2.22 0.16 21.04
C GLN A 84 -0.94 0.03 21.85
N LYS A 85 -0.24 -1.10 21.75
CA LYS A 85 1.07 -1.33 22.42
C LYS A 85 2.10 -0.30 21.96
N ALA A 86 2.29 -0.15 20.65
CA ALA A 86 3.24 0.81 20.07
C ALA A 86 2.90 2.25 20.45
N SER A 87 1.61 2.61 20.38
CA SER A 87 1.13 3.95 20.76
C SER A 87 1.28 4.23 22.26
N GLY A 88 1.04 3.22 23.11
CA GLY A 88 1.27 3.30 24.56
C GLY A 88 2.74 3.55 24.87
N PHE A 89 3.64 2.84 24.19
CA PHE A 89 5.07 3.07 24.31
C PHE A 89 5.43 4.49 23.87
N ALA A 90 4.96 4.93 22.72
CA ALA A 90 5.20 6.28 22.18
C ALA A 90 4.73 7.39 23.14
N LYS A 91 3.55 7.24 23.76
CA LYS A 91 3.01 8.22 24.74
C LYS A 91 3.95 8.43 25.92
N ALA A 92 4.63 7.41 26.36
CA ALA A 92 5.54 7.46 27.53
C ALA A 92 6.91 8.09 27.22
N GLN A 93 7.27 8.27 25.95
CA GLN A 93 8.57 8.79 25.53
C GLN A 93 8.52 10.31 25.27
N ASP A 94 9.62 11.02 25.56
CA ASP A 94 9.81 12.42 25.15
C ASP A 94 10.55 12.44 23.79
N VAL A 95 9.78 12.52 22.69
CA VAL A 95 10.31 12.51 21.33
C VAL A 95 9.79 13.69 20.51
N ASP A 96 10.56 14.12 19.52
CA ASP A 96 10.21 15.19 18.58
C ASP A 96 10.08 14.72 17.12
N GLY A 97 10.29 13.42 16.87
CA GLY A 97 10.11 12.81 15.56
C GLY A 97 10.10 11.28 15.59
N PHE A 98 9.70 10.70 14.48
CA PHE A 98 9.58 9.25 14.30
C PHE A 98 10.40 8.80 13.10
N ILE A 99 10.94 7.57 13.19
CA ILE A 99 11.52 6.85 12.06
C ILE A 99 10.81 5.49 11.97
N GLY A 100 10.30 5.14 10.80
CA GLY A 100 9.76 3.80 10.49
C GLY A 100 10.73 3.07 9.59
N LEU A 101 11.41 2.03 10.09
CA LEU A 101 12.41 1.23 9.38
C LEU A 101 11.90 -0.19 9.15
N GLY A 102 11.46 -0.52 7.94
CA GLY A 102 10.90 -1.85 7.65
C GLY A 102 9.92 -1.87 6.50
N GLY A 103 9.06 -2.87 6.46
CA GLY A 103 7.96 -2.97 5.51
C GLY A 103 6.77 -2.06 5.87
N GLY A 104 5.68 -2.20 5.10
CA GLY A 104 4.45 -1.41 5.32
C GLY A 104 3.93 -1.49 6.74
N SER A 105 3.90 -2.67 7.36
CA SER A 105 3.44 -2.88 8.74
C SER A 105 4.21 -2.03 9.76
N THR A 106 5.52 -1.92 9.59
CA THR A 106 6.40 -1.13 10.46
C THR A 106 6.17 0.36 10.29
N ILE A 107 6.09 0.82 9.03
CA ILE A 107 5.85 2.24 8.72
C ILE A 107 4.45 2.65 9.19
N ASP A 108 3.44 1.79 9.02
CA ASP A 108 2.08 2.05 9.48
C ASP A 108 2.00 2.09 11.01
N THR A 109 2.76 1.23 11.71
CA THR A 109 2.90 1.29 13.18
C THR A 109 3.49 2.63 13.62
N ALA A 110 4.52 3.14 12.92
CA ALA A 110 5.09 4.45 13.21
C ALA A 110 4.10 5.60 12.97
N LYS A 111 3.32 5.55 11.86
CA LYS A 111 2.27 6.53 11.56
C LYS A 111 1.21 6.62 12.65
N VAL A 112 0.68 5.44 13.07
CA VAL A 112 -0.38 5.38 14.07
C VAL A 112 0.15 5.76 15.46
N SER A 113 1.36 5.33 15.82
CA SER A 113 2.01 5.74 17.07
C SER A 113 2.19 7.25 17.15
N ASN A 114 2.60 7.88 16.05
CA ASN A 114 2.71 9.33 15.94
C ASN A 114 1.34 10.02 16.07
N LEU A 115 0.31 9.51 15.38
CA LEU A 115 -1.05 10.02 15.46
C LEU A 115 -1.57 10.04 16.91
N ILE A 116 -1.46 8.89 17.58
CA ILE A 116 -1.97 8.72 18.96
C ILE A 116 -1.09 9.49 19.96
N LYS A 117 0.21 9.64 19.72
CA LYS A 117 1.11 10.47 20.54
C LYS A 117 0.69 11.95 20.50
N VAL A 118 0.33 12.47 19.33
CA VAL A 118 0.02 13.90 19.14
C VAL A 118 -1.42 14.24 19.54
N HIS A 119 -2.37 13.39 19.18
CA HIS A 119 -3.80 13.71 19.30
C HIS A 119 -4.53 12.93 20.39
N GLY A 120 -3.90 11.90 20.98
CA GLY A 120 -4.56 11.03 21.97
C GLY A 120 -5.71 10.22 21.36
N GLY A 121 -6.66 9.82 22.19
CA GLY A 121 -7.80 8.98 21.81
C GLY A 121 -7.45 7.51 21.67
N GLU A 122 -8.43 6.75 21.18
CA GLU A 122 -8.33 5.32 20.90
C GLU A 122 -8.14 5.09 19.40
N ILE A 123 -7.62 3.92 19.03
CA ILE A 123 -7.40 3.59 17.60
C ILE A 123 -8.70 3.67 16.80
N MET A 124 -9.81 3.15 17.36
CA MET A 124 -11.12 3.12 16.70
C MET A 124 -11.70 4.50 16.43
N ASP A 125 -11.32 5.53 17.18
CA ASP A 125 -11.74 6.91 16.91
C ASP A 125 -11.31 7.35 15.50
N TYR A 126 -10.16 6.86 15.01
CA TYR A 126 -9.53 7.27 13.75
C TYR A 126 -9.76 6.29 12.60
N VAL A 127 -10.16 5.05 12.88
CA VAL A 127 -10.46 4.05 11.86
C VAL A 127 -11.55 4.56 10.92
N ASN A 128 -11.39 4.31 9.62
CA ASN A 128 -12.32 4.76 8.59
C ASN A 128 -13.74 4.20 8.79
N PRO A 129 -14.79 5.02 8.56
CA PRO A 129 -16.18 4.52 8.51
C PRO A 129 -16.36 3.46 7.39
N PRO A 130 -17.32 2.54 7.54
CA PRO A 130 -18.31 2.43 8.62
C PRO A 130 -17.80 1.63 9.84
N ILE A 131 -16.54 1.23 9.87
CA ILE A 131 -15.97 0.37 10.92
C ILE A 131 -15.63 1.18 12.17
N GLY A 132 -14.98 2.33 12.02
CA GLY A 132 -14.65 3.26 13.09
C GLY A 132 -15.32 4.62 12.93
N GLU A 133 -14.91 5.59 13.74
CA GLU A 133 -15.54 6.90 13.79
C GLU A 133 -15.01 7.88 12.73
N GLY A 134 -13.84 7.61 12.13
CA GLY A 134 -13.21 8.46 11.12
C GLY A 134 -12.84 9.86 11.63
N ARG A 135 -12.50 9.98 12.92
CA ARG A 135 -12.06 11.23 13.54
C ARG A 135 -10.85 11.80 12.78
N LYS A 136 -10.89 13.10 12.47
CA LYS A 136 -9.82 13.79 11.77
C LYS A 136 -8.84 14.40 12.76
N PRO A 137 -7.50 14.21 12.58
CA PRO A 137 -6.50 14.94 13.33
C PRO A 137 -6.66 16.45 13.17
N ALA A 138 -6.59 17.20 14.28
CA ALA A 138 -6.83 18.65 14.29
C ALA A 138 -5.64 19.48 13.80
N SER A 139 -4.41 18.91 13.85
CA SER A 139 -3.16 19.57 13.46
C SER A 139 -2.18 18.56 12.86
N PRO A 140 -1.11 19.01 12.17
CA PRO A 140 -0.06 18.13 11.68
C PRO A 140 0.56 17.26 12.77
N LEU A 141 1.02 16.07 12.39
CA LEU A 141 1.77 15.15 13.25
C LEU A 141 3.23 15.61 13.37
N MET A 142 4.00 14.93 14.22
CA MET A 142 5.45 15.11 14.26
C MET A 142 6.08 14.65 12.95
N PRO A 143 7.27 15.16 12.58
CA PRO A 143 7.98 14.64 11.40
C PRO A 143 8.18 13.12 11.51
N LEU A 144 7.90 12.43 10.41
CA LEU A 144 8.13 11.00 10.24
C LEU A 144 9.04 10.77 9.05
N ILE A 145 10.16 10.08 9.28
CA ILE A 145 11.04 9.58 8.21
C ILE A 145 10.72 8.10 8.01
N ALA A 146 10.32 7.74 6.80
CA ALA A 146 10.04 6.36 6.43
C ALA A 146 11.22 5.77 5.64
N ILE A 147 11.72 4.62 6.07
CA ILE A 147 12.83 3.89 5.45
C ILE A 147 12.32 2.49 5.08
N PRO A 148 11.74 2.31 3.89
CA PRO A 148 11.20 1.04 3.47
C PRO A 148 12.33 0.03 3.19
N THR A 149 12.07 -1.25 3.50
CA THR A 149 12.95 -2.38 3.19
C THR A 149 12.28 -3.41 2.27
N THR A 150 11.03 -3.15 1.88
CA THR A 150 10.25 -3.94 0.93
C THR A 150 9.77 -3.05 -0.22
N SER A 151 9.52 -3.64 -1.38
CA SER A 151 9.05 -2.95 -2.58
C SER A 151 7.58 -3.26 -2.86
N GLY A 152 6.66 -2.77 -2.00
CA GLY A 152 5.25 -3.13 -2.12
C GLY A 152 4.28 -2.03 -1.72
N SER A 153 4.03 -1.87 -0.44
CA SER A 153 2.93 -1.07 0.11
C SER A 153 2.92 0.41 -0.29
N GLY A 154 4.09 0.98 -0.64
CA GLY A 154 4.20 2.43 -0.84
C GLY A 154 3.88 3.25 0.42
N SER A 155 3.92 2.62 1.62
CA SER A 155 3.52 3.28 2.87
C SER A 155 4.36 4.53 3.16
N GLU A 156 5.61 4.58 2.68
CA GLU A 156 6.49 5.75 2.77
C GLU A 156 5.97 6.97 2.00
N ALA A 157 5.04 6.76 1.05
CA ALA A 157 4.47 7.83 0.22
C ALA A 157 2.97 8.07 0.47
N THR A 158 2.32 7.26 1.29
CA THR A 158 0.86 7.29 1.48
C THR A 158 0.39 7.93 2.78
N THR A 159 -0.88 8.31 2.79
CA THR A 159 -1.60 8.90 3.93
C THR A 159 -2.37 7.89 4.76
N VAL A 160 -2.17 6.59 4.52
CA VAL A 160 -2.96 5.50 5.06
C VAL A 160 -2.08 4.63 5.96
N ALA A 161 -2.66 4.08 7.01
CA ALA A 161 -2.15 2.94 7.77
C ALA A 161 -3.22 1.86 7.80
N ILE A 162 -2.82 0.61 7.53
CA ILE A 162 -3.74 -0.54 7.45
C ILE A 162 -3.64 -1.36 8.73
N LEU A 163 -4.78 -1.86 9.19
CA LEU A 163 -4.87 -2.75 10.35
C LEU A 163 -5.89 -3.85 10.13
N ASP A 164 -5.67 -4.97 10.78
CA ASP A 164 -6.61 -6.07 10.92
C ASP A 164 -7.38 -5.96 12.25
N ILE A 165 -8.67 -6.27 12.22
CA ILE A 165 -9.55 -6.34 13.39
C ILE A 165 -10.14 -7.76 13.45
N PRO A 166 -9.41 -8.74 14.05
CA PRO A 166 -9.79 -10.15 14.01
C PRO A 166 -11.18 -10.42 14.57
N ASP A 167 -11.57 -9.74 15.64
CA ASP A 167 -12.90 -9.89 16.28
C ASP A 167 -14.05 -9.52 15.35
N LEU A 168 -13.83 -8.60 14.42
CA LEU A 168 -14.80 -8.19 13.42
C LEU A 168 -14.60 -8.91 12.08
N LYS A 169 -13.56 -9.73 11.95
CA LYS A 169 -13.12 -10.37 10.69
C LYS A 169 -13.03 -9.37 9.55
N VAL A 170 -12.43 -8.22 9.82
CA VAL A 170 -12.33 -7.13 8.85
C VAL A 170 -10.96 -6.49 8.89
N LYS A 171 -10.40 -6.27 7.71
CA LYS A 171 -9.24 -5.42 7.51
C LYS A 171 -9.71 -4.04 7.07
N THR A 172 -9.11 -2.99 7.60
CA THR A 172 -9.49 -1.60 7.32
C THR A 172 -8.29 -0.68 7.46
N GLY A 173 -8.50 0.63 7.45
CA GLY A 173 -7.40 1.58 7.59
C GLY A 173 -7.79 2.86 8.32
N ILE A 174 -6.77 3.60 8.66
CA ILE A 174 -6.84 4.99 9.12
C ILE A 174 -6.27 5.84 7.99
N SER A 175 -7.02 6.86 7.54
CA SER A 175 -6.61 7.69 6.39
C SER A 175 -6.71 9.17 6.73
N HIS A 176 -5.59 9.87 6.70
CA HIS A 176 -5.58 11.33 6.81
C HIS A 176 -4.31 11.92 6.20
N ARG A 177 -4.42 13.11 5.55
CA ARG A 177 -3.27 13.78 4.90
C ARG A 177 -2.06 13.97 5.83
N PHE A 178 -2.29 14.19 7.12
CA PHE A 178 -1.23 14.39 8.12
C PHE A 178 -0.45 13.11 8.47
N MET A 179 -0.93 11.93 8.07
CA MET A 179 -0.22 10.66 8.26
C MET A 179 0.84 10.40 7.19
N ARG A 180 0.93 11.26 6.17
CA ARG A 180 1.96 11.14 5.15
C ARG A 180 3.34 11.37 5.78
N PRO A 181 4.32 10.47 5.57
CA PRO A 181 5.70 10.70 6.02
C PRO A 181 6.27 12.01 5.45
N THR A 182 7.05 12.70 6.27
CA THR A 182 7.74 13.95 5.88
C THR A 182 8.82 13.68 4.84
N LEU A 183 9.53 12.55 5.01
CA LEU A 183 10.62 12.13 4.13
C LEU A 183 10.58 10.61 3.98
N ALA A 184 10.77 10.14 2.77
CA ALA A 184 11.07 8.75 2.45
C ALA A 184 12.56 8.63 2.08
N ILE A 185 13.30 7.74 2.75
CA ILE A 185 14.67 7.38 2.38
C ILE A 185 14.63 5.96 1.82
N VAL A 186 14.75 5.84 0.52
CA VAL A 186 14.62 4.58 -0.23
C VAL A 186 16.00 4.16 -0.70
N ASP A 187 16.60 3.21 0.02
CA ASP A 187 17.94 2.68 -0.25
C ASP A 187 17.82 1.25 -0.80
N PRO A 188 18.13 1.01 -2.08
CA PRO A 188 18.06 -0.32 -2.71
C PRO A 188 18.85 -1.41 -1.96
N ALA A 189 19.93 -1.06 -1.29
CA ALA A 189 20.72 -2.01 -0.53
C ALA A 189 19.94 -2.66 0.63
N LEU A 190 18.91 -1.98 1.15
CA LEU A 190 18.07 -2.49 2.25
C LEU A 190 17.08 -3.59 1.81
N ALA A 191 16.78 -3.68 0.51
CA ALA A 191 15.93 -4.73 -0.03
C ALA A 191 16.67 -6.01 -0.42
N ARG A 192 18.01 -6.03 -0.32
CA ARG A 192 18.85 -7.16 -0.74
C ARG A 192 18.48 -8.47 -0.03
N THR A 193 18.16 -8.38 1.25
CA THR A 193 17.89 -9.54 2.11
C THR A 193 16.43 -9.97 2.11
N THR A 194 15.54 -9.21 1.45
CA THR A 194 14.13 -9.54 1.35
C THR A 194 13.94 -10.83 0.54
N PRO A 195 13.29 -11.87 1.10
CA PRO A 195 13.06 -13.13 0.40
C PRO A 195 12.29 -12.95 -0.92
N GLY A 196 12.57 -13.81 -1.92
CA GLY A 196 11.91 -13.74 -3.22
C GLY A 196 10.38 -13.80 -3.15
N ALA A 197 9.81 -14.65 -2.29
CA ALA A 197 8.36 -14.76 -2.12
C ALA A 197 7.74 -13.47 -1.52
N VAL A 198 8.44 -12.80 -0.59
CA VAL A 198 8.02 -11.50 -0.06
C VAL A 198 8.09 -10.43 -1.16
N THR A 199 9.17 -10.46 -1.96
CA THR A 199 9.34 -9.56 -3.11
C THR A 199 8.24 -9.78 -4.17
N ALA A 200 7.85 -11.04 -4.43
CA ALA A 200 6.79 -11.37 -5.37
C ALA A 200 5.44 -10.80 -4.91
N SER A 201 5.03 -11.07 -3.67
CA SER A 201 3.79 -10.53 -3.12
C SER A 201 3.81 -8.99 -3.13
N ALA A 202 4.87 -8.40 -2.59
CA ALA A 202 5.02 -6.94 -2.53
C ALA A 202 4.99 -6.28 -3.92
N GLY A 203 5.72 -6.84 -4.89
CA GLY A 203 5.78 -6.29 -6.24
C GLY A 203 4.49 -6.46 -7.05
N LEU A 204 3.73 -7.55 -6.83
CA LEU A 204 2.41 -7.71 -7.42
C LEU A 204 1.41 -6.69 -6.84
N ASP A 205 1.56 -6.31 -5.58
CA ASP A 205 0.81 -5.22 -4.97
C ASP A 205 1.09 -3.87 -5.66
N VAL A 206 2.37 -3.57 -5.95
CA VAL A 206 2.76 -2.39 -6.76
C VAL A 206 2.06 -2.38 -8.11
N VAL A 207 2.02 -3.51 -8.81
CA VAL A 207 1.35 -3.64 -10.11
C VAL A 207 -0.15 -3.37 -9.98
N CYS A 208 -0.81 -3.93 -8.96
CA CYS A 208 -2.23 -3.68 -8.70
C CYS A 208 -2.50 -2.22 -8.32
N HIS A 209 -1.73 -1.65 -7.39
CA HIS A 209 -1.81 -0.24 -7.04
C HIS A 209 -1.74 0.66 -8.27
N ALA A 210 -0.77 0.40 -9.14
CA ALA A 210 -0.55 1.17 -10.35
C ALA A 210 -1.69 0.99 -11.37
N ALA A 211 -2.13 -0.24 -11.62
CA ALA A 211 -3.20 -0.53 -12.57
C ALA A 211 -4.55 0.05 -12.09
N GLU A 212 -4.89 -0.19 -10.81
CA GLU A 212 -6.15 0.31 -10.24
C GLU A 212 -6.20 1.83 -10.22
N SER A 213 -5.11 2.50 -9.79
CA SER A 213 -5.10 3.96 -9.77
C SER A 213 -5.15 4.57 -11.16
N TYR A 214 -4.45 4.00 -12.14
CA TYR A 214 -4.48 4.46 -13.52
C TYR A 214 -5.87 4.29 -14.16
N ILE A 215 -6.53 3.17 -13.89
CA ILE A 215 -7.84 2.82 -14.45
C ILE A 215 -9.00 3.40 -13.63
N SER A 216 -8.76 3.92 -12.44
CA SER A 216 -9.82 4.42 -11.57
C SER A 216 -10.66 5.52 -12.24
N LYS A 217 -11.87 5.72 -11.71
CA LYS A 217 -12.80 6.76 -12.16
C LYS A 217 -12.12 8.13 -12.18
N PRO A 218 -12.26 8.95 -13.25
CA PRO A 218 -11.63 10.26 -13.30
C PRO A 218 -12.08 11.20 -12.17
N PHE A 219 -11.16 12.02 -11.65
CA PHE A 219 -11.40 12.93 -10.52
C PHE A 219 -12.54 13.92 -10.75
N ASP A 220 -12.77 14.31 -12.01
CA ASP A 220 -13.76 15.29 -12.42
C ASP A 220 -15.18 14.71 -12.61
N THR A 221 -15.36 13.42 -12.40
CA THR A 221 -16.66 12.74 -12.44
C THR A 221 -17.38 12.69 -11.09
N ARG A 222 -16.72 13.10 -10.00
CA ARG A 222 -17.30 13.14 -8.66
C ARG A 222 -17.95 14.49 -8.37
N ASP A 223 -18.83 14.52 -7.39
CA ASP A 223 -19.43 15.77 -6.92
C ASP A 223 -18.38 16.65 -6.23
N ARG A 224 -18.48 17.95 -6.46
CA ARG A 224 -17.65 18.94 -5.81
C ARG A 224 -18.11 19.16 -4.37
N PRO A 225 -17.23 18.98 -3.35
CA PRO A 225 -17.60 19.23 -1.98
C PRO A 225 -17.85 20.72 -1.72
N ALA A 226 -18.77 21.03 -0.82
CA ALA A 226 -19.07 22.41 -0.43
C ALA A 226 -17.85 23.10 0.23
N ASN A 227 -17.05 22.33 0.98
CA ASN A 227 -15.84 22.80 1.62
C ASN A 227 -14.62 22.06 1.02
N PRO A 228 -13.58 22.77 0.53
CA PRO A 228 -12.34 22.15 0.05
C PRO A 228 -11.65 21.18 1.03
N GLY A 229 -11.81 21.41 2.34
CA GLY A 229 -11.28 20.52 3.38
C GLY A 229 -11.99 19.17 3.50
N GLU A 230 -13.13 19.00 2.81
CA GLU A 230 -13.89 17.75 2.77
C GLU A 230 -13.51 16.87 1.58
N ARG A 231 -12.58 17.29 0.72
CA ARG A 231 -12.09 16.42 -0.34
C ARG A 231 -11.53 15.14 0.24
N PRO A 232 -11.98 13.97 -0.27
CA PRO A 232 -11.47 12.70 0.22
C PRO A 232 -9.99 12.55 -0.11
N PRO A 233 -9.24 11.74 0.64
CA PRO A 233 -7.85 11.41 0.29
C PRO A 233 -7.73 10.80 -1.13
N TYR A 234 -8.65 9.89 -1.47
CA TYR A 234 -8.74 9.26 -2.78
C TYR A 234 -9.71 10.05 -3.67
N GLN A 235 -9.21 10.58 -4.75
CA GLN A 235 -9.91 11.56 -5.58
C GLN A 235 -10.25 11.07 -6.98
N GLY A 236 -9.73 9.90 -7.38
CA GLY A 236 -9.86 9.37 -8.73
C GLY A 236 -8.65 9.67 -9.62
N ALA A 237 -8.59 8.99 -10.76
CA ALA A 237 -7.53 9.15 -11.75
C ALA A 237 -7.38 10.62 -12.18
N ASN A 238 -6.15 11.08 -12.29
CA ASN A 238 -5.83 12.44 -12.68
C ASN A 238 -4.49 12.44 -13.44
N PRO A 239 -4.21 13.48 -14.26
CA PRO A 239 -3.04 13.48 -15.16
C PRO A 239 -1.69 13.29 -14.45
N ILE A 240 -1.56 13.71 -13.20
CA ILE A 240 -0.30 13.57 -12.46
C ILE A 240 -0.18 12.17 -11.85
N ALA A 241 -1.24 11.66 -11.22
CA ALA A 241 -1.26 10.28 -10.72
C ALA A 241 -1.03 9.27 -11.85
N ASP A 242 -1.61 9.51 -13.04
CA ASP A 242 -1.44 8.64 -14.20
C ASP A 242 0.03 8.49 -14.62
N ILE A 243 0.83 9.58 -14.57
CA ILE A 243 2.28 9.53 -14.90
C ILE A 243 3.01 8.56 -13.95
N TRP A 244 2.77 8.65 -12.66
CA TRP A 244 3.40 7.80 -11.66
C TRP A 244 2.95 6.35 -11.78
N SER A 245 1.66 6.13 -11.99
CA SER A 245 1.07 4.79 -12.12
C SER A 245 1.56 4.09 -13.40
N MET A 246 1.59 4.78 -14.53
CA MET A 246 2.12 4.22 -15.77
C MET A 246 3.59 3.82 -15.62
N LYS A 247 4.41 4.62 -14.95
CA LYS A 247 5.82 4.28 -14.74
C LYS A 247 6.01 3.12 -13.78
N ALA A 248 5.17 3.02 -12.74
CA ALA A 248 5.19 1.88 -11.84
C ALA A 248 4.76 0.57 -12.53
N LEU A 249 3.79 0.61 -13.46
CA LEU A 249 3.42 -0.54 -14.29
C LEU A 249 4.58 -1.01 -15.17
N GLU A 250 5.25 -0.08 -15.86
CA GLU A 250 6.42 -0.38 -16.67
C GLU A 250 7.53 -1.04 -15.85
N PHE A 251 7.82 -0.51 -14.65
CA PHE A 251 8.81 -1.09 -13.75
C PHE A 251 8.39 -2.48 -13.26
N GLY A 252 7.11 -2.66 -12.89
CA GLY A 252 6.57 -3.97 -12.49
C GLY A 252 6.78 -5.03 -13.55
N GLY A 253 6.44 -4.72 -14.81
CA GLY A 253 6.60 -5.65 -15.93
C GLY A 253 8.06 -6.01 -16.24
N GLN A 254 8.95 -5.02 -16.18
CA GLN A 254 10.36 -5.22 -16.58
C GLN A 254 11.24 -5.80 -15.47
N PHE A 255 10.99 -5.48 -14.22
CA PHE A 255 11.94 -5.72 -13.14
C PHE A 255 11.44 -6.67 -12.05
N LEU A 256 10.13 -6.89 -11.89
CA LEU A 256 9.62 -7.70 -10.78
C LEU A 256 10.17 -9.14 -10.82
N ALA A 257 10.10 -9.81 -11.95
CA ALA A 257 10.60 -11.18 -12.07
C ALA A 257 12.12 -11.29 -11.81
N ARG A 258 12.89 -10.30 -12.23
CA ARG A 258 14.34 -10.21 -11.93
C ARG A 258 14.56 -10.02 -10.42
N ALA A 259 13.85 -9.09 -9.81
CA ALA A 259 13.95 -8.80 -8.37
C ALA A 259 13.56 -10.00 -7.50
N VAL A 260 12.60 -10.82 -7.93
CA VAL A 260 12.19 -12.05 -7.24
C VAL A 260 13.27 -13.13 -7.33
N ARG A 261 13.87 -13.30 -8.50
CA ARG A 261 14.87 -14.36 -8.75
C ARG A 261 16.20 -14.12 -8.07
N ASP A 262 16.66 -12.88 -8.01
CA ASP A 262 17.96 -12.53 -7.45
C ASP A 262 17.89 -11.32 -6.51
N GLY A 263 18.14 -11.59 -5.21
CA GLY A 263 18.24 -10.53 -4.19
C GLY A 263 19.43 -9.59 -4.39
N ASN A 264 20.46 -10.01 -5.12
CA ASN A 264 21.64 -9.21 -5.42
C ASN A 264 21.52 -8.37 -6.69
N ASP A 265 20.44 -8.54 -7.47
CA ASP A 265 20.12 -7.64 -8.58
C ASP A 265 19.60 -6.30 -8.03
N LEU A 266 20.55 -5.45 -7.61
CA LEU A 266 20.23 -4.16 -7.00
C LEU A 266 19.53 -3.20 -7.95
N GLU A 267 19.77 -3.32 -9.26
CA GLU A 267 19.02 -2.55 -10.25
C GLU A 267 17.54 -2.93 -10.20
N ALA A 268 17.23 -4.22 -10.27
CA ALA A 268 15.84 -4.68 -10.24
C ALA A 268 15.18 -4.39 -8.88
N ARG A 269 15.88 -4.70 -7.76
CA ARG A 269 15.38 -4.41 -6.41
C ARG A 269 15.13 -2.92 -6.19
N GLY A 270 16.07 -2.08 -6.58
CA GLY A 270 15.96 -0.62 -6.45
C GLY A 270 14.85 -0.06 -7.34
N THR A 271 14.74 -0.54 -8.59
CA THR A 271 13.67 -0.12 -9.50
C THR A 271 12.29 -0.50 -8.96
N MET A 272 12.14 -1.70 -8.37
CA MET A 272 10.88 -2.09 -7.72
C MET A 272 10.57 -1.26 -6.48
N MET A 273 11.56 -0.88 -5.65
CA MET A 273 11.34 0.04 -4.54
C MET A 273 10.90 1.43 -5.03
N LEU A 274 11.55 1.95 -6.07
CA LEU A 274 11.14 3.21 -6.70
C LEU A 274 9.72 3.10 -7.29
N GLY A 275 9.41 1.96 -7.93
CA GLY A 275 8.07 1.64 -8.42
C GLY A 275 7.01 1.63 -7.32
N ALA A 276 7.33 1.08 -6.14
CA ALA A 276 6.45 1.10 -4.97
C ALA A 276 6.16 2.54 -4.50
N THR A 277 7.19 3.37 -4.39
CA THR A 277 7.04 4.79 -4.04
C THR A 277 6.20 5.54 -5.09
N MET A 278 6.46 5.30 -6.39
CA MET A 278 5.69 5.90 -7.49
C MET A 278 4.22 5.47 -7.44
N ALA A 279 3.95 4.16 -7.30
CA ALA A 279 2.59 3.67 -7.12
C ALA A 279 1.92 4.31 -5.90
N GLY A 280 2.66 4.42 -4.78
CA GLY A 280 2.20 5.07 -3.54
C GLY A 280 1.79 6.54 -3.75
N ILE A 281 2.51 7.30 -4.55
CA ILE A 281 2.14 8.67 -4.93
C ILE A 281 0.89 8.66 -5.84
N GLY A 282 0.85 7.75 -6.81
CA GLY A 282 -0.27 7.60 -7.74
C GLY A 282 -1.57 7.24 -7.02
N PHE A 283 -1.62 6.06 -6.39
CA PHE A 283 -2.84 5.60 -5.71
C PHE A 283 -3.15 6.38 -4.44
N GLY A 284 -2.15 7.00 -3.81
CA GLY A 284 -2.35 7.88 -2.66
C GLY A 284 -3.27 9.08 -2.95
N THR A 285 -3.47 9.39 -4.23
CA THR A 285 -4.40 10.43 -4.70
C THR A 285 -5.54 9.84 -5.53
N ALA A 286 -5.24 8.98 -6.50
CA ALA A 286 -6.24 8.38 -7.37
C ALA A 286 -7.08 7.31 -6.63
N GLY A 287 -6.48 6.61 -5.70
CA GLY A 287 -7.08 5.49 -4.99
C GLY A 287 -6.94 4.16 -5.72
N VAL A 288 -7.51 3.12 -5.13
CA VAL A 288 -7.61 1.75 -5.65
C VAL A 288 -9.08 1.32 -5.60
N HIS A 289 -9.45 0.17 -6.18
CA HIS A 289 -10.87 -0.18 -6.28
C HIS A 289 -11.20 -1.65 -6.01
N ILE A 290 -11.70 -2.42 -7.00
CA ILE A 290 -12.28 -3.76 -6.81
C ILE A 290 -11.26 -4.77 -6.25
N PRO A 291 -10.06 -4.96 -6.84
CA PRO A 291 -9.09 -5.92 -6.31
C PRO A 291 -8.76 -5.68 -4.85
N HIS A 292 -8.47 -4.43 -4.48
CA HIS A 292 -8.19 -4.07 -3.09
C HIS A 292 -9.42 -4.22 -2.18
N SER A 293 -10.64 -3.94 -2.66
CA SER A 293 -11.83 -4.15 -1.84
C SER A 293 -12.07 -5.63 -1.52
N CYS A 294 -11.76 -6.52 -2.45
CA CYS A 294 -11.82 -7.97 -2.24
C CYS A 294 -10.66 -8.49 -1.38
N ALA A 295 -9.49 -7.86 -1.47
CA ALA A 295 -8.31 -8.27 -0.72
C ALA A 295 -8.50 -8.20 0.80
N TYR A 296 -9.24 -7.21 1.31
CA TYR A 296 -9.45 -7.06 2.74
C TYR A 296 -10.16 -8.26 3.38
N PRO A 297 -11.32 -8.73 2.89
CA PRO A 297 -11.91 -9.95 3.43
C PRO A 297 -11.08 -11.20 3.13
N ILE A 298 -10.40 -11.32 1.97
CA ILE A 298 -9.51 -12.44 1.67
C ILE A 298 -8.36 -12.52 2.69
N ALA A 299 -7.80 -11.40 3.11
CA ALA A 299 -6.75 -11.40 4.13
C ALA A 299 -7.29 -11.56 5.57
N GLY A 300 -8.53 -11.14 5.86
CA GLY A 300 -9.07 -11.08 7.22
C GLY A 300 -9.99 -12.24 7.65
N LEU A 301 -10.61 -12.98 6.71
CA LEU A 301 -11.60 -14.01 7.05
C LEU A 301 -11.00 -15.36 7.47
N LYS A 302 -9.92 -15.78 6.81
CA LYS A 302 -9.25 -17.06 7.07
C LYS A 302 -7.75 -16.87 7.21
N HIS A 303 -7.17 -17.52 8.21
CA HIS A 303 -5.73 -17.57 8.44
C HIS A 303 -5.23 -19.01 8.25
N ALA A 304 -5.47 -19.59 7.06
CA ALA A 304 -5.10 -20.96 6.72
C ALA A 304 -3.88 -21.06 5.80
N TYR A 305 -3.54 -19.98 5.09
CA TYR A 305 -2.41 -19.95 4.18
C TYR A 305 -1.11 -19.68 4.93
N THR A 306 -0.08 -20.49 4.66
CA THR A 306 1.27 -20.30 5.23
C THR A 306 2.21 -19.80 4.13
N PRO A 307 2.52 -18.51 4.10
CA PRO A 307 3.34 -17.95 3.04
C PRO A 307 4.82 -18.33 3.21
N ALA A 308 5.46 -18.74 2.11
CA ALA A 308 6.88 -19.00 2.10
C ALA A 308 7.68 -17.69 2.28
N GLY A 309 8.82 -17.76 2.97
CA GLY A 309 9.76 -16.64 3.08
C GLY A 309 9.40 -15.55 4.09
N TYR A 310 8.27 -15.65 4.77
CA TYR A 310 7.91 -14.74 5.86
C TYR A 310 8.37 -15.31 7.20
N CYS A 311 8.97 -14.47 8.04
CA CYS A 311 9.41 -14.84 9.39
C CYS A 311 8.24 -14.69 10.38
N THR A 312 7.19 -15.51 10.23
CA THR A 312 6.02 -15.52 11.12
C THR A 312 5.72 -16.92 11.61
N ASN A 313 5.16 -17.03 12.81
CA ASN A 313 4.75 -18.29 13.41
C ASN A 313 3.25 -18.58 13.21
N HIS A 314 2.55 -17.77 12.42
CA HIS A 314 1.13 -17.90 12.17
C HIS A 314 0.83 -17.87 10.66
N ALA A 315 -0.27 -18.53 10.29
CA ALA A 315 -0.78 -18.49 8.93
C ALA A 315 -1.44 -17.14 8.65
N PHE A 316 -1.22 -16.58 7.47
CA PHE A 316 -1.88 -15.36 6.97
C PHE A 316 -1.75 -15.29 5.45
N VAL A 317 -2.58 -14.51 4.80
CA VAL A 317 -2.47 -14.22 3.37
C VAL A 317 -1.69 -12.92 3.17
N PRO A 318 -0.51 -12.94 2.54
CA PRO A 318 0.22 -11.72 2.21
C PRO A 318 -0.63 -10.76 1.37
N HIS A 319 -0.61 -9.48 1.72
CA HIS A 319 -1.49 -8.48 1.12
C HIS A 319 -1.48 -8.49 -0.41
N GLY A 320 -0.31 -8.43 -1.04
CA GLY A 320 -0.22 -8.42 -2.50
C GLY A 320 -0.80 -9.67 -3.17
N PHE A 321 -0.72 -10.85 -2.50
CA PHE A 321 -1.37 -12.05 -3.01
C PHE A 321 -2.89 -11.96 -2.86
N SER A 322 -3.41 -11.42 -1.76
CA SER A 322 -4.87 -11.23 -1.61
C SER A 322 -5.45 -10.26 -2.63
N VAL A 323 -4.65 -9.31 -3.12
CA VAL A 323 -5.06 -8.34 -4.15
C VAL A 323 -5.00 -8.96 -5.54
N ILE A 324 -3.85 -9.53 -5.91
CA ILE A 324 -3.59 -9.94 -7.31
C ILE A 324 -4.50 -11.06 -7.78
N VAL A 325 -4.89 -11.99 -6.89
CA VAL A 325 -5.70 -13.15 -7.29
C VAL A 325 -7.08 -12.77 -7.83
N THR A 326 -7.60 -11.61 -7.49
CA THR A 326 -8.89 -11.11 -8.02
C THR A 326 -8.72 -10.09 -9.15
N ALA A 327 -7.52 -9.58 -9.37
CA ALA A 327 -7.24 -8.52 -10.33
C ALA A 327 -7.60 -8.90 -11.79
N PRO A 328 -7.25 -10.10 -12.32
CA PRO A 328 -7.62 -10.47 -13.69
C PRO A 328 -9.12 -10.39 -13.96
N ALA A 329 -9.94 -10.99 -13.10
CA ALA A 329 -11.39 -10.97 -13.25
C ALA A 329 -11.98 -9.57 -13.05
N ALA A 330 -11.45 -8.79 -12.11
CA ALA A 330 -11.89 -7.42 -11.86
C ALA A 330 -11.60 -6.50 -13.05
N PHE A 331 -10.43 -6.62 -13.67
CA PHE A 331 -10.10 -5.81 -14.86
C PHE A 331 -10.87 -6.25 -16.11
N ARG A 332 -11.18 -7.53 -16.24
CA ARG A 332 -12.12 -8.00 -17.29
C ARG A 332 -13.49 -7.36 -17.12
N PHE A 333 -14.01 -7.29 -15.90
CA PHE A 333 -15.29 -6.65 -15.58
C PHE A 333 -15.30 -5.14 -15.86
N THR A 334 -14.20 -4.44 -15.62
CA THR A 334 -14.11 -2.99 -15.79
C THR A 334 -13.69 -2.54 -17.18
N TYR A 335 -13.32 -3.45 -18.09
CA TYR A 335 -12.77 -3.15 -19.41
C TYR A 335 -13.63 -2.16 -20.22
N ASP A 336 -14.93 -2.42 -20.36
CA ASP A 336 -15.83 -1.60 -21.19
C ASP A 336 -15.93 -0.14 -20.75
N ALA A 337 -15.62 0.16 -19.47
CA ALA A 337 -15.67 1.52 -18.95
C ALA A 337 -14.41 2.34 -19.26
N ALA A 338 -13.28 1.70 -19.58
CA ALA A 338 -12.02 2.39 -19.89
C ALA A 338 -11.10 1.53 -20.77
N PRO A 339 -11.53 1.11 -21.99
CA PRO A 339 -10.79 0.15 -22.82
C PRO A 339 -9.35 0.59 -23.11
N GLU A 340 -9.16 1.86 -23.48
CA GLU A 340 -7.85 2.40 -23.84
C GLU A 340 -6.85 2.33 -22.68
N LYS A 341 -7.32 2.59 -21.44
CA LYS A 341 -6.47 2.51 -20.24
C LYS A 341 -6.10 1.07 -19.90
N HIS A 342 -7.01 0.09 -20.08
CA HIS A 342 -6.72 -1.33 -19.88
C HIS A 342 -5.68 -1.84 -20.90
N ILE A 343 -5.85 -1.50 -22.17
CA ILE A 343 -4.90 -1.87 -23.23
C ILE A 343 -3.53 -1.24 -22.91
N ARG A 344 -3.51 0.06 -22.59
CA ARG A 344 -2.26 0.75 -22.27
C ARG A 344 -1.56 0.17 -21.03
N ALA A 345 -2.31 -0.21 -20.01
CA ALA A 345 -1.75 -0.89 -18.83
C ALA A 345 -1.12 -2.24 -19.19
N ALA A 346 -1.76 -3.03 -20.07
CA ALA A 346 -1.20 -4.27 -20.58
C ALA A 346 0.09 -4.06 -21.37
N GLU A 347 0.13 -3.06 -22.25
CA GLU A 347 1.34 -2.69 -23.01
C GLU A 347 2.50 -2.29 -22.11
N LEU A 348 2.23 -1.49 -21.08
CA LEU A 348 3.24 -1.07 -20.11
C LEU A 348 3.79 -2.27 -19.32
N LEU A 349 2.90 -3.18 -18.91
CA LEU A 349 3.27 -4.36 -18.14
C LEU A 349 4.07 -5.37 -18.98
N THR A 350 3.70 -5.56 -20.26
CA THR A 350 4.40 -6.50 -21.15
C THR A 350 5.61 -5.89 -21.85
N GLY A 351 5.71 -4.57 -21.89
CA GLY A 351 6.74 -3.85 -22.66
C GLY A 351 6.55 -3.91 -24.18
N ALA A 352 5.39 -4.35 -24.65
CA ALA A 352 5.09 -4.53 -26.09
C ALA A 352 3.65 -4.11 -26.43
N PRO A 353 3.38 -3.65 -27.66
CA PRO A 353 2.01 -3.41 -28.11
C PRO A 353 1.16 -4.68 -28.05
N VAL A 354 -0.10 -4.54 -27.67
CA VAL A 354 -1.06 -5.65 -27.67
C VAL A 354 -1.49 -5.94 -29.11
N ALA A 355 -1.27 -7.17 -29.57
CA ALA A 355 -1.55 -7.56 -30.98
C ALA A 355 -3.04 -7.63 -31.28
N ASP A 356 -3.86 -8.14 -30.35
CA ASP A 356 -5.32 -8.25 -30.45
C ASP A 356 -5.95 -7.58 -29.21
N PRO A 357 -6.19 -6.25 -29.28
CA PRO A 357 -6.69 -5.52 -28.13
C PRO A 357 -8.11 -5.93 -27.73
N GLY A 358 -8.30 -6.30 -26.48
CA GLY A 358 -9.59 -6.75 -25.97
C GLY A 358 -9.65 -6.84 -24.44
N PRO A 359 -10.77 -7.35 -23.90
CA PRO A 359 -10.98 -7.44 -22.46
C PRO A 359 -9.99 -8.38 -21.74
N GLU A 360 -9.33 -9.28 -22.47
CA GLU A 360 -8.32 -10.19 -21.92
C GLU A 360 -6.90 -9.60 -21.91
N SER A 361 -6.65 -8.46 -22.56
CA SER A 361 -5.31 -7.91 -22.72
C SER A 361 -4.59 -7.70 -21.39
N LEU A 362 -5.21 -7.02 -20.43
CA LEU A 362 -4.63 -6.80 -19.11
C LEU A 362 -4.70 -8.04 -18.20
N PRO A 363 -5.83 -8.78 -18.14
CA PRO A 363 -5.89 -10.06 -17.46
C PRO A 363 -4.79 -11.04 -17.82
N ASP A 364 -4.56 -11.26 -19.12
CA ASP A 364 -3.52 -12.20 -19.59
C ASP A 364 -2.11 -11.74 -19.22
N ALA A 365 -1.83 -10.44 -19.30
CA ALA A 365 -0.55 -9.87 -18.88
C ALA A 365 -0.30 -10.07 -17.38
N LEU A 366 -1.33 -9.87 -16.54
CA LEU A 366 -1.25 -10.10 -15.11
C LEU A 366 -1.04 -11.59 -14.79
N ILE A 367 -1.80 -12.48 -15.42
CA ILE A 367 -1.68 -13.94 -15.23
C ILE A 367 -0.28 -14.41 -15.64
N ALA A 368 0.27 -13.90 -16.74
CA ALA A 368 1.63 -14.24 -17.16
C ALA A 368 2.67 -13.83 -16.10
N LEU A 369 2.57 -12.62 -15.57
CA LEU A 369 3.46 -12.14 -14.52
C LEU A 369 3.29 -12.94 -13.21
N MET A 370 2.04 -13.24 -12.80
CA MET A 370 1.74 -14.08 -11.63
C MET A 370 2.44 -15.45 -11.72
N LYS A 371 2.32 -16.11 -12.87
CA LYS A 371 3.00 -17.38 -13.13
C LYS A 371 4.52 -17.25 -13.06
N GLU A 372 5.08 -16.21 -13.66
CA GLU A 372 6.53 -15.99 -13.70
C GLU A 372 7.14 -15.78 -12.33
N VAL A 373 6.42 -15.11 -11.41
CA VAL A 373 6.91 -14.86 -10.05
C VAL A 373 6.44 -15.89 -9.02
N GLY A 374 5.71 -16.93 -9.44
CA GLY A 374 5.26 -18.02 -8.57
C GLY A 374 4.16 -17.61 -7.59
N ALA A 375 3.26 -16.73 -8.00
CA ALA A 375 2.10 -16.34 -7.22
C ALA A 375 1.02 -17.44 -7.16
N PRO A 376 0.11 -17.43 -6.16
CA PRO A 376 -1.09 -18.27 -6.17
C PRO A 376 -1.94 -18.03 -7.42
N SER A 377 -2.53 -19.12 -7.98
CA SER A 377 -3.38 -18.98 -9.16
C SER A 377 -4.68 -18.25 -8.86
N GLY A 378 -5.24 -18.44 -7.68
CA GLY A 378 -6.50 -17.84 -7.30
C GLY A 378 -6.77 -17.93 -5.80
N ILE A 379 -7.99 -17.57 -5.41
CA ILE A 379 -8.39 -17.61 -3.99
C ILE A 379 -8.44 -19.05 -3.45
N ALA A 380 -8.60 -20.06 -4.31
CA ALA A 380 -8.56 -21.46 -3.89
C ALA A 380 -7.20 -21.86 -3.32
N ASP A 381 -6.09 -21.39 -3.91
CA ASP A 381 -4.74 -21.62 -3.40
C ASP A 381 -4.49 -20.93 -2.06
N LEU A 382 -5.31 -19.93 -1.71
CA LEU A 382 -5.27 -19.22 -0.43
C LEU A 382 -6.19 -19.87 0.62
N GLY A 383 -6.86 -20.99 0.30
CA GLY A 383 -7.71 -21.74 1.20
C GLY A 383 -9.19 -21.35 1.19
N TYR A 384 -9.67 -20.69 0.14
CA TYR A 384 -11.06 -20.29 -0.02
C TYR A 384 -11.78 -21.18 -1.04
N GLY A 385 -13.04 -21.53 -0.73
CA GLY A 385 -13.94 -22.26 -1.63
C GLY A 385 -15.12 -21.41 -2.09
N GLU A 386 -16.02 -22.02 -2.89
CA GLU A 386 -17.26 -21.37 -3.31
C GLU A 386 -18.15 -20.96 -2.13
N GLU A 387 -18.12 -21.73 -1.05
CA GLU A 387 -18.86 -21.49 0.19
C GLU A 387 -18.46 -20.19 0.91
N ASP A 388 -17.25 -19.69 0.66
CA ASP A 388 -16.72 -18.47 1.30
C ASP A 388 -17.05 -17.20 0.51
N ILE A 389 -17.45 -17.33 -0.75
CA ILE A 389 -17.73 -16.18 -1.64
C ILE A 389 -18.73 -15.20 -1.03
N PRO A 390 -19.86 -15.63 -0.41
CA PRO A 390 -20.80 -14.69 0.21
C PRO A 390 -20.16 -13.79 1.28
N ASP A 391 -19.30 -14.36 2.13
CA ASP A 391 -18.63 -13.61 3.21
C ASP A 391 -17.58 -12.65 2.65
N ILE A 392 -16.85 -13.06 1.60
CA ILE A 392 -15.91 -12.18 0.89
C ILE A 392 -16.65 -11.00 0.26
N ILE A 393 -17.82 -11.22 -0.37
CA ILE A 393 -18.64 -10.15 -0.93
C ILE A 393 -19.09 -9.18 0.16
N ASP A 394 -19.57 -9.70 1.30
CA ASP A 394 -20.03 -8.86 2.41
C ASP A 394 -18.89 -7.99 2.99
N GLY A 395 -17.70 -8.54 3.06
CA GLY A 395 -16.49 -7.81 3.43
C GLY A 395 -16.10 -6.73 2.40
N ALA A 396 -16.12 -7.08 1.12
CA ALA A 396 -15.79 -6.16 0.02
C ALA A 396 -16.78 -4.99 -0.06
N LEU A 397 -18.07 -5.25 0.11
CA LEU A 397 -19.12 -4.21 0.10
C LEU A 397 -18.97 -3.21 1.26
N LYS A 398 -18.30 -3.55 2.35
CA LYS A 398 -17.97 -2.58 3.42
C LYS A 398 -16.90 -1.58 2.99
N GLN A 399 -16.15 -1.85 1.92
CA GLN A 399 -15.07 -0.99 1.41
C GLN A 399 -15.58 0.05 0.40
N GLN A 400 -16.68 0.73 0.71
CA GLN A 400 -17.31 1.72 -0.19
C GLN A 400 -16.34 2.82 -0.65
N ARG A 401 -15.41 3.24 0.22
CA ARG A 401 -14.38 4.23 -0.12
C ARG A 401 -13.49 3.83 -1.30
N LEU A 402 -13.39 2.53 -1.59
CA LEU A 402 -12.66 1.96 -2.71
C LEU A 402 -13.59 1.69 -3.90
N LEU A 403 -14.72 1.04 -3.66
CA LEU A 403 -15.65 0.66 -4.72
C LEU A 403 -16.19 1.84 -5.52
N VAL A 404 -16.34 3.02 -4.89
CA VAL A 404 -16.79 4.24 -5.59
C VAL A 404 -15.78 4.75 -6.64
N LEU A 405 -14.52 4.29 -6.56
CA LEU A 405 -13.45 4.65 -7.50
C LEU A 405 -13.38 3.70 -8.70
N ALA A 406 -14.05 2.57 -8.65
CA ALA A 406 -14.09 1.66 -9.80
C ALA A 406 -14.69 2.39 -11.02
N PRO A 407 -14.09 2.26 -12.21
CA PRO A 407 -14.60 2.92 -13.42
C PRO A 407 -16.00 2.41 -13.79
N LYS A 408 -16.31 1.16 -13.43
CA LYS A 408 -17.63 0.54 -13.43
C LYS A 408 -17.91 0.06 -12.01
N ALA A 409 -18.92 0.64 -11.36
CA ALA A 409 -19.30 0.27 -10.00
C ALA A 409 -19.88 -1.16 -10.00
N PRO A 410 -19.36 -2.08 -9.18
CA PRO A 410 -19.88 -3.44 -9.11
C PRO A 410 -21.12 -3.51 -8.21
N GLU A 411 -22.11 -4.27 -8.64
CA GLU A 411 -23.18 -4.77 -7.79
C GLU A 411 -22.78 -6.10 -7.12
N ARG A 412 -23.61 -6.60 -6.19
CA ARG A 412 -23.35 -7.88 -5.51
C ARG A 412 -23.15 -9.05 -6.47
N ALA A 413 -23.97 -9.12 -7.52
CA ALA A 413 -23.88 -10.17 -8.53
C ALA A 413 -22.59 -10.09 -9.37
N ASP A 414 -22.11 -8.86 -9.62
CA ASP A 414 -20.83 -8.67 -10.32
C ASP A 414 -19.66 -9.14 -9.46
N LEU A 415 -19.65 -8.82 -8.16
CA LEU A 415 -18.63 -9.30 -7.23
C LEU A 415 -18.67 -10.84 -7.11
N GLU A 416 -19.86 -11.44 -7.10
CA GLU A 416 -19.97 -12.90 -7.13
C GLU A 416 -19.34 -13.50 -8.39
N SER A 417 -19.62 -12.93 -9.56
CA SER A 417 -19.03 -13.36 -10.82
C SER A 417 -17.50 -13.19 -10.83
N ILE A 418 -16.99 -12.06 -10.34
CA ILE A 418 -15.56 -11.79 -10.22
C ILE A 418 -14.89 -12.85 -9.32
N LEU A 419 -15.44 -13.10 -8.14
CA LEU A 419 -14.86 -14.05 -7.17
C LEU A 419 -14.91 -15.49 -7.65
N ARG A 420 -16.00 -15.92 -8.33
CA ARG A 420 -16.07 -17.25 -8.96
C ARG A 420 -15.00 -17.44 -10.03
N GLN A 421 -14.75 -16.44 -10.86
CA GLN A 421 -13.67 -16.45 -11.85
C GLN A 421 -12.28 -16.42 -11.19
N SER A 422 -12.18 -15.88 -9.98
CA SER A 422 -10.93 -15.78 -9.20
C SER A 422 -10.63 -17.02 -8.36
N LEU A 423 -11.47 -18.07 -8.35
CA LEU A 423 -11.14 -19.32 -7.69
C LEU A 423 -9.85 -19.92 -8.25
N SER A 424 -9.66 -19.85 -9.58
CA SER A 424 -8.42 -20.19 -10.25
C SER A 424 -8.31 -19.38 -11.55
N ASN A 425 -7.21 -18.67 -11.76
CA ASN A 425 -6.98 -17.91 -12.98
C ASN A 425 -6.33 -18.75 -14.10
N TRP A 426 -5.78 -19.93 -13.78
CA TRP A 426 -5.25 -20.93 -14.72
C TRP A 426 -5.29 -22.32 -14.15
#